data_205108bb50c4a092f1dbfe1bace71beb
#
_entry.id   205108bb50c4a092f1dbfe1bace71beb
#
_cell.length_a   1.000
_cell.length_b   1.000
_cell.length_c   1.000
_cell.angle_alpha   90.00
_cell.angle_beta   90.00
_cell.angle_gamma   90.00
#
_symmetry.space_group_name_H-M   'P 1'
#
loop_
_entity.id
_entity.type
_entity.pdbx_description
1 polymer ?
#
loop_
_entity_poly.entity_id
_entity_poly.type
_entity_poly.pdbx_seq_one_letter_code
_entity_poly.pdbx_strand_id
1 'polypeptide(L)'
;PEWQQAALVPMFALFYVVLAPYVGAFADSRPKGDVMLVSNSIKVVGCLLMFFTVHPLLAYGVVGFGAAAYSPAKYGILTELLPPEKLVAANGWIEGTTVGSIILGTMVGGALISPAVSRTLLGLDFPLIDTGVDTPAESAIVVIAFFYVIAALFNLRIPDTGARYPHQERNPFRLIADFAHCFVVLWKDKLGQISLAVTTLFWGAGATLQFIVLEWAKNALHLPLNKAAILQGVVAVGIAIGAVVAARF
;
A
#
# COMPACT_ATOMS: atom_id res chain seq x y z
N PRO A 1 3.03 -6.55 23.19
CA PRO A 1 2.54 -7.94 23.21
C PRO A 1 2.53 -8.52 21.79
N GLU A 2 2.87 -9.80 21.62
CA GLU A 2 2.98 -10.46 20.30
C GLU A 2 1.71 -10.38 19.45
N TRP A 3 0.53 -10.42 20.09
CA TRP A 3 -0.74 -10.28 19.39
C TRP A 3 -0.92 -8.93 18.68
N GLN A 4 -0.32 -7.85 19.19
CA GLN A 4 -0.38 -6.54 18.55
C GLN A 4 0.38 -6.54 17.22
N GLN A 5 1.51 -7.22 17.14
CA GLN A 5 2.27 -7.37 15.89
C GLN A 5 1.45 -8.15 14.86
N ALA A 6 0.81 -9.24 15.27
CA ALA A 6 -0.08 -10.00 14.41
C ALA A 6 -1.32 -9.21 13.95
N ALA A 7 -1.80 -8.27 14.77
CA ALA A 7 -2.98 -7.46 14.49
C ALA A 7 -2.69 -6.26 13.55
N LEU A 8 -1.44 -5.87 13.32
CA LEU A 8 -1.11 -4.73 12.47
C LEU A 8 -1.60 -4.90 11.03
N VAL A 9 -1.31 -6.05 10.41
CA VAL A 9 -1.70 -6.29 9.01
C VAL A 9 -3.23 -6.38 8.84
N PRO A 10 -3.98 -7.12 9.67
CA PRO A 10 -5.43 -7.07 9.65
C PRO A 10 -6.00 -5.66 9.87
N MET A 11 -5.40 -4.88 10.77
CA MET A 11 -5.84 -3.50 11.03
C MET A 11 -5.65 -2.61 9.80
N PHE A 12 -4.53 -2.75 9.09
CA PHE A 12 -4.30 -2.06 7.82
C PHE A 12 -5.34 -2.49 6.76
N ALA A 13 -5.57 -3.80 6.61
CA ALA A 13 -6.49 -4.34 5.62
C ALA A 13 -7.96 -4.00 5.92
N LEU A 14 -8.32 -3.85 7.19
CA LEU A 14 -9.67 -3.50 7.62
C LEU A 14 -10.19 -2.24 6.92
N PHE A 15 -9.33 -1.23 6.75
CA PHE A 15 -9.72 0.01 6.09
C PHE A 15 -10.03 -0.17 4.60
N TYR A 16 -9.42 -1.12 3.91
CA TYR A 16 -9.81 -1.46 2.54
C TYR A 16 -11.23 -2.01 2.45
N VAL A 17 -11.63 -2.81 3.43
CA VAL A 17 -12.98 -3.39 3.48
C VAL A 17 -14.02 -2.34 3.89
N VAL A 18 -13.75 -1.63 4.99
CA VAL A 18 -14.71 -0.66 5.56
C VAL A 18 -14.91 0.55 4.65
N LEU A 19 -13.84 0.99 3.99
CA LEU A 19 -13.90 2.17 3.13
C LEU A 19 -14.24 1.85 1.67
N ALA A 20 -14.27 0.59 1.26
CA ALA A 20 -14.56 0.20 -0.12
C ALA A 20 -15.76 0.95 -0.75
N PRO A 21 -16.91 1.12 -0.05
CA PRO A 21 -18.05 1.83 -0.62
C PRO A 21 -17.83 3.34 -0.83
N TYR A 22 -16.85 3.93 -0.13
CA TYR A 22 -16.69 5.39 -0.06
C TYR A 22 -15.53 5.91 -0.89
N VAL A 23 -14.44 5.14 -0.99
CA VAL A 23 -13.20 5.61 -1.59
C VAL A 23 -13.30 5.81 -3.10
N GLY A 24 -14.20 5.10 -3.78
CA GLY A 24 -14.50 5.32 -5.20
C GLY A 24 -15.10 6.70 -5.43
N ALA A 25 -16.18 7.01 -4.70
CA ALA A 25 -16.84 8.32 -4.77
C ALA A 25 -15.89 9.46 -4.37
N PHE A 26 -15.04 9.26 -3.36
CA PHE A 26 -14.00 10.22 -2.99
C PHE A 26 -13.00 10.44 -4.13
N ALA A 27 -12.51 9.36 -4.75
CA ALA A 27 -11.57 9.43 -5.86
C ALA A 27 -12.14 10.12 -7.11
N ASP A 28 -13.46 9.99 -7.34
CA ASP A 28 -14.14 10.58 -8.50
C ASP A 28 -14.65 12.01 -8.23
N SER A 29 -14.63 12.45 -6.97
CA SER A 29 -15.07 13.80 -6.59
C SER A 29 -14.04 14.89 -6.86
N ARG A 30 -12.78 14.54 -7.15
CA ARG A 30 -11.64 15.46 -7.27
C ARG A 30 -10.64 14.98 -8.34
N PRO A 31 -9.73 15.86 -8.82
CA PRO A 31 -8.61 15.44 -9.65
C PRO A 31 -7.81 14.32 -8.95
N LYS A 32 -7.43 13.30 -9.70
CA LYS A 32 -6.77 12.11 -9.12
C LYS A 32 -5.44 12.45 -8.42
N GLY A 33 -4.71 13.46 -8.93
CA GLY A 33 -3.49 13.96 -8.28
C GLY A 33 -3.74 14.48 -6.87
N ASP A 34 -4.83 15.25 -6.67
CA ASP A 34 -5.21 15.80 -5.36
C ASP A 34 -5.61 14.68 -4.38
N VAL A 35 -6.37 13.70 -4.85
CA VAL A 35 -6.74 12.53 -4.05
C VAL A 35 -5.51 11.77 -3.58
N MET A 36 -4.55 11.54 -4.47
CA MET A 36 -3.30 10.86 -4.14
C MET A 36 -2.43 11.69 -3.18
N LEU A 37 -2.38 13.01 -3.35
CA LEU A 37 -1.69 13.93 -2.44
C LEU A 37 -2.27 13.86 -1.02
N VAL A 38 -3.60 14.02 -0.90
CA VAL A 38 -4.30 13.95 0.39
C VAL A 38 -4.08 12.58 1.05
N SER A 39 -4.18 11.52 0.28
CA SER A 39 -4.00 10.15 0.78
C SER A 39 -2.57 9.90 1.30
N ASN A 40 -1.54 10.41 0.62
CA ASN A 40 -0.16 10.32 1.10
C ASN A 40 0.07 11.19 2.33
N SER A 41 -0.55 12.37 2.40
CA SER A 41 -0.51 13.23 3.59
C SER A 41 -1.12 12.53 4.82
N ILE A 42 -2.21 11.79 4.64
CA ILE A 42 -2.80 10.97 5.71
C ILE A 42 -1.81 9.89 6.19
N LYS A 43 -1.06 9.26 5.28
CA LYS A 43 -0.03 8.29 5.67
C LYS A 43 1.11 8.93 6.45
N VAL A 44 1.53 10.15 6.08
CA VAL A 44 2.50 10.93 6.86
C VAL A 44 1.98 11.16 8.28
N VAL A 45 0.71 11.58 8.43
CA VAL A 45 0.09 11.73 9.75
C VAL A 45 0.13 10.41 10.54
N GLY A 46 -0.16 9.27 9.90
CA GLY A 46 -0.05 7.96 10.54
C GLY A 46 1.38 7.66 11.03
N CYS A 47 2.40 8.00 10.25
CA CYS A 47 3.80 7.86 10.68
C CYS A 47 4.12 8.79 11.87
N LEU A 48 3.65 10.04 11.84
CA LEU A 48 3.83 10.97 12.97
C LEU A 48 3.14 10.46 14.24
N LEU A 49 1.93 9.90 14.14
CA LEU A 49 1.25 9.29 15.27
C LEU A 49 2.05 8.11 15.85
N MET A 50 2.67 7.28 15.00
CA MET A 50 3.58 6.22 15.47
C MET A 50 4.82 6.80 16.17
N PHE A 51 5.41 7.84 15.60
CA PHE A 51 6.57 8.51 16.17
C PHE A 51 6.28 9.09 17.56
N PHE A 52 5.12 9.72 17.73
CA PHE A 52 4.65 10.25 19.03
C PHE A 52 4.03 9.19 19.94
N THR A 53 4.37 7.92 19.75
CA THR A 53 3.97 6.80 20.62
C THR A 53 2.47 6.62 20.82
N VAL A 54 1.64 7.12 19.90
CA VAL A 54 0.21 6.78 19.87
C VAL A 54 0.07 5.28 19.64
N HIS A 55 -1.01 4.70 20.18
CA HIS A 55 -1.23 3.25 20.12
C HIS A 55 -0.98 2.68 18.70
N PRO A 56 -0.06 1.72 18.53
CA PRO A 56 0.44 1.29 17.21
C PRO A 56 -0.67 0.87 16.23
N LEU A 57 -1.70 0.20 16.71
CA LEU A 57 -2.82 -0.23 15.87
C LEU A 57 -3.62 0.96 15.31
N LEU A 58 -3.80 2.02 16.10
CA LEU A 58 -4.51 3.23 15.64
C LEU A 58 -3.66 3.97 14.62
N ALA A 59 -2.39 4.19 14.91
CA ALA A 59 -1.48 4.90 14.03
C ALA A 59 -1.30 4.16 12.68
N TYR A 60 -1.13 2.84 12.72
CA TYR A 60 -1.04 2.03 11.53
C TYR A 60 -2.37 1.93 10.77
N GLY A 61 -3.49 1.98 11.50
CA GLY A 61 -4.83 2.12 10.91
C GLY A 61 -4.97 3.40 10.08
N VAL A 62 -4.44 4.54 10.55
CA VAL A 62 -4.43 5.80 9.79
C VAL A 62 -3.61 5.66 8.50
N VAL A 63 -2.49 4.94 8.52
CA VAL A 63 -1.74 4.61 7.30
C VAL A 63 -2.60 3.76 6.35
N GLY A 64 -3.29 2.75 6.88
CA GLY A 64 -4.23 1.90 6.13
C GLY A 64 -5.38 2.70 5.50
N PHE A 65 -5.94 3.66 6.24
CA PHE A 65 -6.94 4.59 5.73
C PHE A 65 -6.41 5.37 4.51
N GLY A 66 -5.22 5.97 4.62
CA GLY A 66 -4.59 6.67 3.50
C GLY A 66 -4.29 5.75 2.32
N ALA A 67 -3.90 4.49 2.56
CA ALA A 67 -3.63 3.53 1.52
C ALA A 67 -4.92 3.10 0.78
N ALA A 68 -6.02 2.86 1.50
CA ALA A 68 -7.31 2.55 0.92
C ALA A 68 -7.87 3.70 0.06
N ALA A 69 -7.73 4.95 0.53
CA ALA A 69 -8.16 6.14 -0.21
C ALA A 69 -7.31 6.41 -1.47
N TYR A 70 -6.02 6.06 -1.45
CA TYR A 70 -5.09 6.21 -2.57
C TYR A 70 -5.42 5.28 -3.74
N SER A 71 -5.85 4.07 -3.43
CA SER A 71 -5.94 2.97 -4.38
C SER A 71 -6.86 3.26 -5.60
N PRO A 72 -8.11 3.72 -5.44
CA PRO A 72 -8.98 4.01 -6.57
C PRO A 72 -8.45 5.12 -7.49
N ALA A 73 -7.80 6.14 -6.93
CA ALA A 73 -7.21 7.21 -7.72
C ALA A 73 -6.02 6.71 -8.54
N LYS A 74 -5.17 5.83 -7.97
CA LYS A 74 -4.01 5.24 -8.65
C LYS A 74 -4.41 4.42 -9.87
N TYR A 75 -5.47 3.63 -9.77
CA TYR A 75 -5.94 2.84 -10.91
C TYR A 75 -6.86 3.64 -11.85
N GLY A 76 -7.69 4.51 -11.30
CA GLY A 76 -8.61 5.33 -12.09
C GLY A 76 -7.93 6.30 -13.04
N ILE A 77 -6.76 6.85 -12.67
CA ILE A 77 -6.04 7.78 -13.55
C ILE A 77 -5.60 7.13 -14.86
N LEU A 78 -5.43 5.81 -14.90
CA LEU A 78 -5.04 5.13 -16.14
C LEU A 78 -6.13 5.23 -17.21
N THR A 79 -7.39 5.10 -16.81
CA THR A 79 -8.53 5.19 -17.72
C THR A 79 -8.77 6.62 -18.20
N GLU A 80 -8.26 7.61 -17.48
CA GLU A 80 -8.33 9.01 -17.86
C GLU A 80 -7.19 9.42 -18.84
N LEU A 81 -6.03 8.77 -18.72
CA LEU A 81 -4.83 9.13 -19.49
C LEU A 81 -4.60 8.28 -20.73
N LEU A 82 -5.14 7.05 -20.75
CA LEU A 82 -4.80 6.05 -21.75
C LEU A 82 -6.03 5.55 -22.52
N PRO A 83 -5.89 5.27 -23.81
CA PRO A 83 -6.94 4.61 -24.59
C PRO A 83 -7.06 3.13 -24.16
N PRO A 84 -8.24 2.50 -24.40
CA PRO A 84 -8.56 1.14 -23.95
C PRO A 84 -7.50 0.09 -24.34
N GLU A 85 -6.91 0.21 -25.53
CA GLU A 85 -5.94 -0.76 -26.07
C GLU A 85 -4.63 -0.79 -25.25
N LYS A 86 -4.32 0.27 -24.51
CA LYS A 86 -3.11 0.37 -23.68
C LYS A 86 -3.34 0.03 -22.20
N LEU A 87 -4.59 -0.12 -21.78
CA LEU A 87 -4.92 -0.32 -20.37
C LEU A 87 -4.37 -1.63 -19.81
N VAL A 88 -4.37 -2.71 -20.60
CA VAL A 88 -3.83 -4.01 -20.17
C VAL A 88 -2.34 -3.89 -19.83
N ALA A 89 -1.56 -3.30 -20.75
CA ALA A 89 -0.13 -3.11 -20.54
C ALA A 89 0.14 -2.16 -19.36
N ALA A 90 -0.60 -1.06 -19.24
CA ALA A 90 -0.45 -0.08 -18.16
C ALA A 90 -0.78 -0.69 -16.79
N ASN A 91 -1.86 -1.47 -16.68
CA ASN A 91 -2.18 -2.20 -15.46
C ASN A 91 -1.08 -3.21 -15.11
N GLY A 92 -0.54 -3.93 -16.07
CA GLY A 92 0.59 -4.83 -15.86
C GLY A 92 1.82 -4.11 -15.29
N TRP A 93 2.15 -2.92 -15.79
CA TRP A 93 3.24 -2.09 -15.26
C TRP A 93 2.94 -1.60 -13.83
N ILE A 94 1.73 -1.13 -13.56
CA ILE A 94 1.34 -0.67 -12.21
C ILE A 94 1.38 -1.82 -11.21
N GLU A 95 0.87 -3.00 -11.57
CA GLU A 95 0.92 -4.17 -10.69
C GLU A 95 2.36 -4.65 -10.49
N GLY A 96 3.15 -4.74 -11.55
CA GLY A 96 4.56 -5.13 -11.46
C GLY A 96 5.37 -4.19 -10.56
N THR A 97 5.19 -2.87 -10.72
CA THR A 97 5.86 -1.89 -9.86
C THR A 97 5.32 -1.90 -8.43
N THR A 98 4.04 -2.20 -8.23
CA THR A 98 3.43 -2.32 -6.89
C THR A 98 4.03 -3.50 -6.15
N VAL A 99 4.08 -4.68 -6.77
CA VAL A 99 4.69 -5.87 -6.17
C VAL A 99 6.19 -5.65 -5.93
N GLY A 100 6.90 -5.10 -6.91
CA GLY A 100 8.32 -4.73 -6.76
C GLY A 100 8.55 -3.79 -5.58
N SER A 101 7.69 -2.79 -5.41
CA SER A 101 7.76 -1.84 -4.28
C SER A 101 7.48 -2.50 -2.93
N ILE A 102 6.54 -3.45 -2.85
CA ILE A 102 6.26 -4.20 -1.62
C ILE A 102 7.51 -4.97 -1.17
N ILE A 103 8.19 -5.60 -2.11
CA ILE A 103 9.37 -6.41 -1.82
C ILE A 103 10.57 -5.54 -1.44
N LEU A 104 10.85 -4.52 -2.26
CA LEU A 104 11.88 -3.54 -1.93
C LEU A 104 11.61 -2.88 -0.59
N GLY A 105 10.36 -2.53 -0.31
CA GLY A 105 9.94 -1.96 0.98
C GLY A 105 10.20 -2.89 2.16
N THR A 106 9.91 -4.19 2.00
CA THR A 106 10.21 -5.20 3.03
C THR A 106 11.72 -5.33 3.26
N MET A 107 12.51 -5.35 2.19
CA MET A 107 13.98 -5.41 2.29
C MET A 107 14.57 -4.14 2.94
N VAL A 108 14.11 -2.98 2.51
CA VAL A 108 14.53 -1.68 3.09
C VAL A 108 14.11 -1.60 4.55
N GLY A 109 12.89 -2.00 4.90
CA GLY A 109 12.42 -2.05 6.29
C GLY A 109 13.30 -2.94 7.16
N GLY A 110 13.65 -4.15 6.67
CA GLY A 110 14.60 -5.03 7.35
C GLY A 110 15.99 -4.43 7.49
N ALA A 111 16.47 -3.70 6.48
CA ALA A 111 17.76 -3.02 6.52
C ALA A 111 17.77 -1.86 7.53
N LEU A 112 16.72 -1.05 7.59
CA LEU A 112 16.60 0.12 8.49
C LEU A 112 16.70 -0.28 9.98
N ILE A 113 16.12 -1.42 10.35
CA ILE A 113 16.20 -1.94 11.73
C ILE A 113 17.47 -2.74 12.01
N SER A 114 18.32 -2.97 11.00
CA SER A 114 19.59 -3.69 11.20
C SER A 114 20.56 -2.88 12.05
N PRO A 115 21.41 -3.53 12.91
CA PRO A 115 22.33 -2.82 13.78
C PRO A 115 23.32 -1.91 13.05
N ALA A 116 23.67 -2.23 11.80
CA ALA A 116 24.60 -1.42 11.01
C ALA A 116 23.96 -0.09 10.57
N VAL A 117 22.76 -0.16 10.00
CA VAL A 117 22.06 1.02 9.47
C VAL A 117 21.48 1.87 10.60
N SER A 118 20.85 1.24 11.61
CA SER A 118 20.23 1.97 12.71
C SER A 118 21.25 2.76 13.53
N ARG A 119 22.45 2.21 13.80
CA ARG A 119 23.52 2.96 14.48
C ARG A 119 23.97 4.19 13.67
N THR A 120 24.05 4.05 12.35
CA THR A 120 24.40 5.18 11.49
C THR A 120 23.32 6.25 11.50
N LEU A 121 22.04 5.84 11.44
CA LEU A 121 20.92 6.77 11.49
C LEU A 121 20.79 7.48 12.85
N LEU A 122 20.95 6.74 13.94
CA LEU A 122 20.95 7.30 15.30
C LEU A 122 22.17 8.18 15.57
N GLY A 123 23.30 7.95 14.88
CA GLY A 123 24.50 8.77 14.97
C GLY A 123 24.44 10.06 14.13
N LEU A 124 23.36 10.30 13.37
CA LEU A 124 23.11 11.54 12.63
C LEU A 124 22.51 12.64 13.51
N ASP A 125 22.79 12.63 14.80
CA ASP A 125 22.35 13.68 15.72
C ASP A 125 22.85 15.06 15.25
N PHE A 126 21.92 15.95 15.02
CA PHE A 126 22.24 17.35 14.80
C PHE A 126 22.73 17.97 16.14
N PRO A 127 23.93 18.51 16.20
CA PRO A 127 24.60 18.90 17.46
C PRO A 127 23.89 20.00 18.26
N LEU A 128 22.70 20.42 17.85
CA LEU A 128 21.92 21.49 18.50
C LEU A 128 20.42 21.17 18.66
N ILE A 129 19.95 20.03 18.16
CA ILE A 129 18.53 19.69 18.18
C ILE A 129 18.41 18.24 18.64
N ASP A 130 17.86 18.04 19.83
CA ASP A 130 17.38 16.73 20.26
C ASP A 130 16.21 16.33 19.33
N THR A 131 16.48 15.37 18.44
CA THR A 131 15.49 14.93 17.45
C THR A 131 14.43 14.00 18.05
N GLY A 132 14.63 13.55 19.30
CA GLY A 132 13.76 12.56 19.96
C GLY A 132 13.76 11.20 19.23
N VAL A 133 14.80 10.90 18.46
CA VAL A 133 14.96 9.63 17.73
C VAL A 133 15.96 8.76 18.49
N ASP A 134 15.43 7.97 19.43
CA ASP A 134 16.27 7.18 20.34
C ASP A 134 16.33 5.69 19.98
N THR A 135 15.41 5.23 19.15
CA THR A 135 15.30 3.81 18.82
C THR A 135 15.42 3.53 17.31
N PRO A 136 15.88 2.31 16.93
CA PRO A 136 15.89 1.89 15.53
C PRO A 136 14.52 1.95 14.85
N ALA A 137 13.44 1.74 15.61
CA ALA A 137 12.09 1.83 15.09
C ALA A 137 11.69 3.27 14.75
N GLU A 138 12.00 4.23 15.60
CA GLU A 138 11.74 5.66 15.37
C GLU A 138 12.52 6.16 14.16
N SER A 139 13.81 5.83 14.05
CA SER A 139 14.61 6.17 12.88
C SER A 139 14.04 5.62 11.59
N ALA A 140 13.55 4.37 11.60
CA ALA A 140 12.89 3.76 10.46
C ALA A 140 11.56 4.48 10.12
N ILE A 141 10.75 4.85 11.10
CA ILE A 141 9.50 5.60 10.90
C ILE A 141 9.78 6.96 10.25
N VAL A 142 10.81 7.68 10.68
CA VAL A 142 11.21 8.97 10.09
C VAL A 142 11.58 8.80 8.61
N VAL A 143 12.36 7.77 8.28
CA VAL A 143 12.72 7.47 6.88
C VAL A 143 11.48 7.14 6.04
N ILE A 144 10.56 6.34 6.57
CA ILE A 144 9.31 5.98 5.89
C ILE A 144 8.43 7.22 5.69
N ALA A 145 8.30 8.07 6.72
CA ALA A 145 7.56 9.33 6.62
C ALA A 145 8.15 10.24 5.53
N PHE A 146 9.48 10.33 5.45
CA PHE A 146 10.18 11.07 4.40
C PHE A 146 9.85 10.55 2.99
N PHE A 147 9.79 9.23 2.79
CA PHE A 147 9.36 8.66 1.51
C PHE A 147 7.89 9.00 1.18
N TYR A 148 6.99 9.02 2.16
CA TYR A 148 5.61 9.45 1.93
C TYR A 148 5.51 10.94 1.59
N VAL A 149 6.34 11.78 2.20
CA VAL A 149 6.43 13.21 1.84
C VAL A 149 6.91 13.37 0.40
N ILE A 150 7.98 12.67 0.01
CA ILE A 150 8.46 12.69 -1.38
C ILE A 150 7.35 12.22 -2.34
N ALA A 151 6.66 11.13 -2.02
CA ALA A 151 5.56 10.63 -2.83
C ALA A 151 4.42 11.66 -2.93
N ALA A 152 4.08 12.35 -1.84
CA ALA A 152 3.10 13.42 -1.84
C ALA A 152 3.53 14.59 -2.74
N LEU A 153 4.81 14.99 -2.70
CA LEU A 153 5.35 16.04 -3.55
C LEU A 153 5.33 15.65 -5.04
N PHE A 154 5.61 14.38 -5.35
CA PHE A 154 5.47 13.90 -6.73
C PHE A 154 4.02 13.93 -7.22
N ASN A 155 3.04 13.72 -6.35
CA ASN A 155 1.63 13.81 -6.73
C ASN A 155 1.22 15.23 -7.15
N LEU A 156 1.88 16.28 -6.65
CA LEU A 156 1.67 17.66 -7.09
C LEU A 156 2.02 17.87 -8.58
N ARG A 157 2.82 16.99 -9.17
CA ARG A 157 3.19 17.04 -10.58
C ARG A 157 2.23 16.30 -11.50
N ILE A 158 1.24 15.62 -10.93
CA ILE A 158 0.20 14.93 -11.71
C ILE A 158 -0.74 16.00 -12.25
N PRO A 159 -0.85 16.15 -13.57
CA PRO A 159 -1.74 17.16 -14.14
C PRO A 159 -3.20 16.78 -13.91
N ASP A 160 -4.07 17.79 -13.85
CA ASP A 160 -5.51 17.57 -13.95
C ASP A 160 -5.82 17.05 -15.36
N THR A 161 -6.35 15.84 -15.46
CA THR A 161 -6.70 15.20 -16.72
C THR A 161 -7.88 15.86 -17.43
N GLY A 162 -8.61 16.74 -16.73
CA GLY A 162 -9.84 17.35 -17.21
C GLY A 162 -11.06 16.43 -17.15
N ALA A 163 -10.89 15.16 -16.77
CA ALA A 163 -12.01 14.25 -16.59
C ALA A 163 -12.92 14.76 -15.47
N ARG A 164 -14.23 14.75 -15.73
CA ARG A 164 -15.25 15.17 -14.76
C ARG A 164 -16.30 14.09 -14.67
N TYR A 165 -16.50 13.61 -13.46
CA TYR A 165 -17.50 12.60 -13.15
C TYR A 165 -18.79 13.27 -12.68
N PRO A 166 -19.94 12.63 -12.83
CA PRO A 166 -21.20 13.10 -12.26
C PRO A 166 -21.06 13.42 -10.77
N HIS A 167 -21.91 14.31 -10.27
CA HIS A 167 -21.88 14.65 -8.85
C HIS A 167 -22.03 13.39 -8.00
N GLN A 168 -21.02 13.13 -7.17
CA GLN A 168 -20.99 11.92 -6.35
C GLN A 168 -22.00 12.02 -5.20
N GLU A 169 -22.64 10.89 -4.93
CA GLU A 169 -23.57 10.78 -3.80
C GLU A 169 -22.83 11.07 -2.47
N ARG A 170 -23.47 11.79 -1.57
CA ARG A 170 -22.92 12.16 -0.26
C ARG A 170 -23.55 11.38 0.89
N ASN A 171 -24.66 10.71 0.65
CA ASN A 171 -25.32 9.91 1.67
C ASN A 171 -24.57 8.58 1.87
N PRO A 172 -23.99 8.33 3.06
CA PRO A 172 -23.18 7.14 3.29
C PRO A 172 -23.95 5.83 3.09
N PHE A 173 -25.24 5.81 3.40
CA PHE A 173 -26.07 4.61 3.22
C PHE A 173 -26.36 4.32 1.74
N ARG A 174 -26.52 5.37 0.92
CA ARG A 174 -26.67 5.20 -0.53
C ARG A 174 -25.37 4.72 -1.15
N LEU A 175 -24.22 5.24 -0.75
CA LEU A 175 -22.92 4.75 -1.21
C LEU A 175 -22.72 3.25 -0.94
N ILE A 176 -23.15 2.76 0.22
CA ILE A 176 -23.13 1.32 0.52
C ILE A 176 -24.07 0.55 -0.42
N ALA A 177 -25.27 1.06 -0.63
CA ALA A 177 -26.24 0.41 -1.54
C ALA A 177 -25.74 0.38 -2.99
N ASP A 178 -25.17 1.49 -3.47
CA ASP A 178 -24.59 1.60 -4.80
C ASP A 178 -23.40 0.65 -4.99
N PHE A 179 -22.52 0.58 -3.98
CA PHE A 179 -21.41 -0.37 -3.96
C PHE A 179 -21.90 -1.82 -4.02
N ALA A 180 -22.90 -2.16 -3.21
CA ALA A 180 -23.50 -3.51 -3.23
C ALA A 180 -24.14 -3.81 -4.57
N HIS A 181 -24.82 -2.84 -5.19
CA HIS A 181 -25.39 -2.98 -6.53
C HIS A 181 -24.29 -3.23 -7.59
N CYS A 182 -23.23 -2.42 -7.60
CA CYS A 182 -22.09 -2.58 -8.50
C CYS A 182 -21.43 -3.96 -8.32
N PHE A 183 -21.26 -4.41 -7.08
CA PHE A 183 -20.72 -5.74 -6.79
C PHE A 183 -21.60 -6.86 -7.38
N VAL A 184 -22.93 -6.76 -7.20
CA VAL A 184 -23.87 -7.75 -7.74
C VAL A 184 -23.86 -7.74 -9.27
N VAL A 185 -23.81 -6.57 -9.92
CA VAL A 185 -23.71 -6.46 -11.38
C VAL A 185 -22.44 -7.10 -11.89
N LEU A 186 -21.31 -6.78 -11.27
CA LEU A 186 -20.00 -7.34 -11.63
C LEU A 186 -19.95 -8.85 -11.40
N TRP A 187 -20.59 -9.35 -10.32
CA TRP A 187 -20.67 -10.78 -10.02
C TRP A 187 -21.59 -11.55 -10.98
N LYS A 188 -22.55 -10.89 -11.60
CA LYS A 188 -23.42 -11.51 -12.61
C LYS A 188 -22.75 -11.58 -13.99
N ASP A 189 -21.78 -10.73 -14.26
CA ASP A 189 -20.97 -10.81 -15.47
C ASP A 189 -19.90 -11.90 -15.36
N LYS A 190 -19.81 -12.77 -16.36
CA LYS A 190 -18.86 -13.90 -16.33
C LYS A 190 -17.40 -13.45 -16.31
N LEU A 191 -17.06 -12.39 -17.04
CA LEU A 191 -15.71 -11.84 -17.04
C LEU A 191 -15.40 -11.15 -15.70
N GLY A 192 -16.40 -10.47 -15.13
CA GLY A 192 -16.32 -9.88 -13.79
C GLY A 192 -16.06 -10.94 -12.71
N GLN A 193 -16.76 -12.08 -12.75
CA GLN A 193 -16.53 -13.21 -11.83
C GLN A 193 -15.08 -13.72 -11.92
N ILE A 194 -14.59 -13.96 -13.15
CA ILE A 194 -13.24 -14.47 -13.37
C ILE A 194 -12.22 -13.46 -12.84
N SER A 195 -12.39 -12.18 -13.15
CA SER A 195 -11.48 -11.11 -12.70
C SER A 195 -11.45 -11.02 -11.18
N LEU A 196 -12.60 -10.99 -10.52
CA LEU A 196 -12.70 -10.96 -9.06
C LEU A 196 -12.06 -12.20 -8.41
N ALA A 197 -12.37 -13.40 -8.93
CA ALA A 197 -11.85 -14.64 -8.39
C ALA A 197 -10.33 -14.73 -8.54
N VAL A 198 -9.79 -14.44 -9.73
CA VAL A 198 -8.34 -14.49 -10.00
C VAL A 198 -7.60 -13.47 -9.14
N THR A 199 -8.09 -12.22 -9.07
CA THR A 199 -7.46 -11.17 -8.25
C THR A 199 -7.49 -11.52 -6.77
N THR A 200 -8.61 -12.03 -6.25
CA THR A 200 -8.74 -12.45 -4.85
C THR A 200 -7.80 -13.61 -4.53
N LEU A 201 -7.74 -14.63 -5.40
CA LEU A 201 -6.83 -15.76 -5.22
C LEU A 201 -5.36 -15.32 -5.28
N PHE A 202 -5.00 -14.45 -6.22
CA PHE A 202 -3.64 -13.93 -6.35
C PHE A 202 -3.18 -13.20 -5.07
N TRP A 203 -3.96 -12.23 -4.61
CA TRP A 203 -3.62 -11.47 -3.41
C TRP A 203 -3.71 -12.31 -2.14
N GLY A 204 -4.71 -13.21 -2.03
CA GLY A 204 -4.85 -14.11 -0.89
C GLY A 204 -3.69 -15.11 -0.79
N ALA A 205 -3.33 -15.76 -1.88
CA ALA A 205 -2.20 -16.67 -1.94
C ALA A 205 -0.87 -15.94 -1.67
N GLY A 206 -0.68 -14.75 -2.27
CA GLY A 206 0.51 -13.92 -2.08
C GLY A 206 0.71 -13.50 -0.63
N ALA A 207 -0.34 -13.01 0.03
CA ALA A 207 -0.30 -12.62 1.43
C ALA A 207 0.00 -13.83 2.34
N THR A 208 -0.67 -14.96 2.11
CA THR A 208 -0.44 -16.19 2.88
C THR A 208 1.00 -16.68 2.73
N LEU A 209 1.51 -16.70 1.50
CA LEU A 209 2.88 -17.15 1.22
C LEU A 209 3.91 -16.24 1.90
N GLN A 210 3.67 -14.94 1.92
CA GLN A 210 4.56 -13.98 2.58
C GLN A 210 4.72 -14.30 4.08
N PHE A 211 3.62 -14.58 4.78
CA PHE A 211 3.67 -14.97 6.19
C PHE A 211 4.37 -16.32 6.40
N ILE A 212 4.02 -17.33 5.59
CA ILE A 212 4.60 -18.67 5.68
C ILE A 212 6.12 -18.62 5.48
N VAL A 213 6.61 -17.88 4.49
CA VAL A 213 8.04 -17.77 4.19
C VAL A 213 8.80 -17.14 5.35
N LEU A 214 8.26 -16.06 5.95
CA LEU A 214 8.90 -15.40 7.10
C LEU A 214 8.93 -16.31 8.32
N GLU A 215 7.83 -16.99 8.63
CA GLU A 215 7.74 -17.89 9.77
C GLU A 215 8.62 -19.13 9.58
N TRP A 216 8.65 -19.69 8.38
CA TRP A 216 9.53 -20.79 8.03
C TRP A 216 11.02 -20.40 8.12
N ALA A 217 11.38 -19.20 7.65
CA ALA A 217 12.75 -18.71 7.76
C ALA A 217 13.20 -18.56 9.21
N LYS A 218 12.30 -18.08 10.08
CA LYS A 218 12.56 -17.95 11.52
C LYS A 218 12.70 -19.31 12.19
N ASN A 219 11.76 -20.23 11.97
CA ASN A 219 11.63 -21.47 12.74
C ASN A 219 12.49 -22.61 12.20
N ALA A 220 12.63 -22.75 10.86
CA ALA A 220 13.38 -23.83 10.23
C ALA A 220 14.84 -23.45 9.89
N LEU A 221 15.06 -22.20 9.47
CA LEU A 221 16.39 -21.72 9.08
C LEU A 221 17.09 -20.90 10.18
N HIS A 222 16.38 -20.60 11.28
CA HIS A 222 16.88 -19.78 12.40
C HIS A 222 17.45 -18.43 11.95
N LEU A 223 16.89 -17.86 10.87
CA LEU A 223 17.37 -16.61 10.30
C LEU A 223 16.77 -15.42 11.07
N PRO A 224 17.58 -14.38 11.34
CA PRO A 224 17.06 -13.13 11.85
C PRO A 224 16.17 -12.45 10.81
N LEU A 225 15.23 -11.61 11.25
CA LEU A 225 14.19 -10.99 10.43
C LEU A 225 14.72 -10.26 9.20
N ASN A 226 15.86 -9.58 9.32
CA ASN A 226 16.51 -8.88 8.22
C ASN A 226 16.98 -9.83 7.10
N LYS A 227 17.46 -11.03 7.44
CA LYS A 227 17.83 -12.06 6.46
C LYS A 227 16.61 -12.80 5.91
N ALA A 228 15.60 -13.03 6.75
CA ALA A 228 14.33 -13.60 6.31
C ALA A 228 13.63 -12.70 5.26
N ALA A 229 13.71 -11.38 5.42
CA ALA A 229 13.19 -10.42 4.46
C ALA A 229 13.81 -10.54 3.05
N ILE A 230 15.07 -10.98 2.95
CA ILE A 230 15.75 -11.20 1.65
C ILE A 230 15.07 -12.34 0.86
N LEU A 231 14.53 -13.36 1.54
CA LEU A 231 13.80 -14.44 0.88
C LEU A 231 12.54 -13.95 0.16
N GLN A 232 11.97 -12.85 0.61
CA GLN A 232 10.86 -12.19 -0.11
C GLN A 232 11.32 -11.69 -1.50
N GLY A 233 12.60 -11.33 -1.65
CA GLY A 233 13.18 -10.97 -2.93
C GLY A 233 13.13 -12.12 -3.96
N VAL A 234 13.25 -13.37 -3.53
CA VAL A 234 13.11 -14.54 -4.41
C VAL A 234 11.67 -14.67 -4.92
N VAL A 235 10.69 -14.42 -4.06
CA VAL A 235 9.28 -14.40 -4.44
C VAL A 235 9.03 -13.31 -5.50
N ALA A 236 9.68 -12.15 -5.34
CA ALA A 236 9.61 -11.07 -6.34
C ALA A 236 10.06 -11.47 -7.72
N VAL A 237 11.22 -12.10 -7.76
CA VAL A 237 11.78 -12.57 -9.04
C VAL A 237 10.82 -13.55 -9.69
N GLY A 238 10.22 -14.46 -8.91
CA GLY A 238 9.18 -15.38 -9.40
C GLY A 238 7.97 -14.67 -9.98
N ILE A 239 7.45 -13.64 -9.28
CA ILE A 239 6.32 -12.84 -9.75
C ILE A 239 6.68 -12.08 -11.04
N ALA A 240 7.87 -11.46 -11.10
CA ALA A 240 8.32 -10.73 -12.27
C ALA A 240 8.44 -11.65 -13.49
N ILE A 241 9.04 -12.84 -13.33
CA ILE A 241 9.14 -13.85 -14.39
C ILE A 241 7.72 -14.30 -14.82
N GLY A 242 6.85 -14.61 -13.86
CA GLY A 242 5.48 -15.01 -14.14
C GLY A 242 4.69 -13.94 -14.91
N ALA A 243 4.83 -12.67 -14.55
CA ALA A 243 4.20 -11.55 -15.25
C ALA A 243 4.70 -11.42 -16.70
N VAL A 244 6.01 -11.54 -16.93
CA VAL A 244 6.60 -11.49 -18.29
C VAL A 244 6.13 -12.68 -19.14
N VAL A 245 6.04 -13.87 -18.55
CA VAL A 245 5.54 -15.07 -19.24
C VAL A 245 4.08 -14.89 -19.60
N ALA A 246 3.23 -14.46 -18.64
CA ALA A 246 1.81 -14.26 -18.88
C ALA A 246 1.50 -13.16 -19.91
N ALA A 247 2.37 -12.15 -20.02
CA ALA A 247 2.20 -11.08 -21.02
C ALA A 247 2.51 -11.53 -22.47
N ARG A 248 3.07 -12.73 -22.65
CA ARG A 248 3.41 -13.30 -23.99
C ARG A 248 2.36 -14.28 -24.52
N PHE A 249 1.44 -14.70 -23.67
CA PHE A 249 0.31 -15.57 -24.01
C PHE A 249 -1.01 -14.82 -23.97
#